data_7251ad2dcbf057335baccc8b2056b257
#
_entry.id   7251ad2dcbf057335baccc8b2056b257
#
_cell.length_a   1.000
_cell.length_b   1.000
_cell.length_c   1.000
_cell.angle_alpha   90.00
_cell.angle_beta   90.00
_cell.angle_gamma   90.00
#
_symmetry.space_group_name_H-M   'P 1'
#
loop_
_entity.id
_entity.type
_entity.pdbx_description
1 polymer ?
#
loop_
_entity_poly.entity_id
_entity_poly.type
_entity_poly.pdbx_seq_one_letter_code
_entity_poly.pdbx_strand_id
1 'polypeptide(L)'
;LARETGAEVVQVFISNPRAWSGPRLETAQAFGAEWREAAIGPLFVHAPYLVNIASPNPEFLSKSIELCRRSVAACGVIEAGGFVVHSGSGGEAEVADALDRSATVLQATLAETPDETQLLVELMAGTSGAVASTLGEARALFDAVDDERLGLVLDTCHLFATGYALDEPKGVDAMFEELRQLDLADRLRLIHMNDAKFERGSKRDRHEIVGEGGIGLEGFGAIVRQPEVRDLSVVVETPSSGERRRLELETIRSLAA
;
A
#
# COMPACT_ATOMS: atom_id res chain seq x y z
N LEU A 1 -15.08 -0.06 15.99
CA LEU A 1 -15.19 -0.57 14.62
C LEU A 1 -14.24 -1.74 14.40
N ALA A 2 -12.90 -1.57 14.52
CA ALA A 2 -11.92 -2.66 14.31
C ALA A 2 -12.20 -3.89 15.19
N ARG A 3 -12.43 -3.70 16.49
CA ARG A 3 -12.82 -4.79 17.40
C ARG A 3 -14.13 -5.49 17.02
N GLU A 4 -15.12 -4.74 16.53
CA GLU A 4 -16.43 -5.28 16.12
C GLU A 4 -16.33 -6.15 14.86
N THR A 5 -15.38 -5.85 13.99
CA THR A 5 -15.13 -6.63 12.78
C THR A 5 -14.10 -7.75 12.99
N GLY A 6 -13.46 -7.82 14.17
CA GLY A 6 -12.40 -8.79 14.45
C GLY A 6 -11.10 -8.50 13.71
N ALA A 7 -10.84 -7.25 13.32
CA ALA A 7 -9.59 -6.88 12.69
C ALA A 7 -8.41 -6.99 13.65
N GLU A 8 -7.30 -7.54 13.17
CA GLU A 8 -6.04 -7.73 13.90
C GLU A 8 -4.97 -6.75 13.45
N VAL A 9 -5.14 -6.18 12.26
CA VAL A 9 -4.30 -5.15 11.64
C VAL A 9 -5.20 -4.05 11.13
N VAL A 10 -4.75 -2.79 11.21
CA VAL A 10 -5.54 -1.66 10.74
C VAL A 10 -4.67 -0.68 9.97
N GLN A 11 -5.21 -0.15 8.89
CA GLN A 11 -4.67 1.00 8.17
C GLN A 11 -5.62 2.17 8.26
N VAL A 12 -5.07 3.37 8.46
CA VAL A 12 -5.85 4.61 8.61
C VAL A 12 -5.26 5.75 7.79
N PHE A 13 -6.10 6.75 7.49
CA PHE A 13 -5.61 8.09 7.16
C PHE A 13 -5.54 8.91 8.46
N ILE A 14 -4.36 9.42 8.78
CA ILE A 14 -4.15 10.21 10.02
C ILE A 14 -4.59 11.67 9.87
N SER A 15 -5.06 12.05 8.71
CA SER A 15 -5.68 13.34 8.39
C SER A 15 -6.75 13.16 7.32
N ASN A 16 -7.45 14.25 6.97
CA ASN A 16 -8.41 14.19 5.87
C ASN A 16 -7.67 13.84 4.55
N PRO A 17 -7.93 12.68 3.92
CA PRO A 17 -7.20 12.24 2.73
C PRO A 17 -7.46 13.10 1.47
N ARG A 18 -8.41 14.03 1.53
CA ARG A 18 -8.77 14.95 0.44
C ARG A 18 -8.36 16.40 0.72
N ALA A 19 -7.48 16.62 1.70
CA ALA A 19 -7.03 17.96 2.07
C ALA A 19 -5.51 18.02 2.27
N TRP A 20 -4.92 19.16 1.94
CA TRP A 20 -3.50 19.45 2.14
C TRP A 20 -3.14 19.85 3.58
N SER A 21 -4.12 19.93 4.48
CA SER A 21 -3.89 20.38 5.87
C SER A 21 -2.96 19.47 6.68
N GLY A 22 -2.89 18.19 6.34
CA GLY A 22 -2.06 17.19 7.03
C GLY A 22 -2.49 16.90 8.48
N PRO A 23 -1.79 16.02 9.18
CA PRO A 23 -2.09 15.68 10.56
C PRO A 23 -1.74 16.81 11.52
N ARG A 24 -2.49 16.89 12.65
CA ARG A 24 -2.16 17.68 13.83
C ARG A 24 -1.61 16.73 14.89
N LEU A 25 -0.42 17.01 15.42
CA LEU A 25 0.24 16.12 16.38
C LEU A 25 -0.57 15.88 17.65
N GLU A 26 -1.28 16.90 18.15
CA GLU A 26 -2.17 16.74 19.32
C GLU A 26 -3.28 15.72 19.08
N THR A 27 -3.89 15.76 17.88
CA THR A 27 -4.91 14.80 17.48
C THR A 27 -4.31 13.40 17.29
N ALA A 28 -3.12 13.31 16.72
CA ALA A 28 -2.39 12.06 16.58
C ALA A 28 -2.06 11.46 17.97
N GLN A 29 -1.59 12.26 18.93
CA GLN A 29 -1.31 11.81 20.29
C GLN A 29 -2.54 11.23 20.99
N ALA A 30 -3.69 11.91 20.90
CA ALA A 30 -4.95 11.41 21.46
C ALA A 30 -5.36 10.07 20.82
N PHE A 31 -5.31 9.98 19.48
CA PHE A 31 -5.59 8.73 18.76
C PHE A 31 -4.61 7.61 19.14
N GLY A 32 -3.31 7.90 19.26
CA GLY A 32 -2.29 6.92 19.65
C GLY A 32 -2.53 6.36 21.04
N ALA A 33 -3.01 7.18 21.99
CA ALA A 33 -3.38 6.71 23.33
C ALA A 33 -4.57 5.72 23.27
N GLU A 34 -5.63 6.06 22.54
CA GLU A 34 -6.79 5.19 22.35
C GLU A 34 -6.40 3.89 21.59
N TRP A 35 -5.49 4.00 20.63
CA TRP A 35 -5.00 2.85 19.87
C TRP A 35 -4.26 1.86 20.77
N ARG A 36 -3.33 2.33 21.61
CA ARG A 36 -2.61 1.48 22.59
C ARG A 36 -3.57 0.77 23.55
N GLU A 37 -4.58 1.47 24.05
CA GLU A 37 -5.62 0.86 24.90
C GLU A 37 -6.46 -0.19 24.15
N ALA A 38 -6.61 -0.03 22.84
CA ALA A 38 -7.31 -0.99 22.01
C ALA A 38 -6.60 -2.34 21.92
N ALA A 39 -5.26 -2.39 22.08
CA ALA A 39 -4.43 -3.59 22.00
C ALA A 39 -4.70 -4.43 20.73
N ILE A 40 -4.94 -3.75 19.61
CA ILE A 40 -5.05 -4.34 18.28
C ILE A 40 -3.66 -4.29 17.65
N GLY A 41 -3.29 -5.28 16.83
CA GLY A 41 -1.95 -5.45 16.24
C GLY A 41 -1.39 -4.25 15.46
N PRO A 42 -0.53 -4.42 14.50
CA PRO A 42 0.16 -3.29 13.89
C PRO A 42 -0.81 -2.30 13.24
N LEU A 43 -0.46 -1.02 13.37
CA LEU A 43 -1.16 0.10 12.76
C LEU A 43 -0.33 0.61 11.58
N PHE A 44 -0.97 0.75 10.42
CA PHE A 44 -0.39 1.40 9.25
C PHE A 44 -1.09 2.73 8.98
N VAL A 45 -0.34 3.68 8.42
CA VAL A 45 -0.88 4.96 8.00
C VAL A 45 -0.71 5.08 6.49
N HIS A 46 -1.80 5.35 5.77
CA HIS A 46 -1.73 5.61 4.34
C HIS A 46 -1.62 7.12 4.07
N ALA A 47 -0.81 7.48 3.08
CA ALA A 47 -0.69 8.84 2.60
C ALA A 47 -2.03 9.35 2.03
N PRO A 48 -2.38 10.63 2.23
CA PRO A 48 -3.57 11.21 1.61
C PRO A 48 -3.57 11.07 0.07
N TYR A 49 -4.74 10.89 -0.53
CA TYR A 49 -4.91 10.74 -2.00
C TYR A 49 -4.32 11.88 -2.85
N LEU A 50 -4.14 13.07 -2.24
CA LEU A 50 -3.54 14.22 -2.93
C LEU A 50 -2.03 14.10 -3.09
N VAL A 51 -1.39 13.23 -2.32
CA VAL A 51 0.06 13.02 -2.38
C VAL A 51 0.42 12.38 -3.71
N ASN A 52 1.29 13.04 -4.46
CA ASN A 52 1.91 12.52 -5.68
C ASN A 52 3.40 12.86 -5.66
N ILE A 53 4.20 11.88 -5.25
CA ILE A 53 5.66 12.05 -5.06
C ILE A 53 6.45 12.10 -6.38
N ALA A 54 5.80 11.87 -7.53
CA ALA A 54 6.37 11.97 -8.86
C ALA A 54 5.80 13.17 -9.67
N SER A 55 5.02 14.04 -9.03
CA SER A 55 4.33 15.12 -9.72
C SER A 55 5.29 16.01 -10.53
N PRO A 56 5.00 16.28 -11.82
CA PRO A 56 5.77 17.25 -12.61
C PRO A 56 5.46 18.71 -12.22
N ASN A 57 4.37 18.95 -11.47
CA ASN A 57 4.02 20.25 -10.97
C ASN A 57 4.80 20.53 -9.67
N PRO A 58 5.70 21.55 -9.64
CA PRO A 58 6.57 21.79 -8.49
C PRO A 58 5.81 22.22 -7.23
N GLU A 59 4.66 22.88 -7.36
CA GLU A 59 3.82 23.23 -6.22
C GLU A 59 3.18 22.00 -5.59
N PHE A 60 2.64 21.10 -6.40
CA PHE A 60 2.05 19.85 -5.91
C PHE A 60 3.10 18.90 -5.35
N LEU A 61 4.28 18.85 -5.98
CA LEU A 61 5.41 18.07 -5.46
C LEU A 61 5.85 18.58 -4.08
N SER A 62 6.04 19.90 -3.93
CA SER A 62 6.39 20.51 -2.65
C SER A 62 5.36 20.23 -1.55
N LYS A 63 4.07 20.34 -1.88
CA LYS A 63 2.98 19.99 -0.95
C LYS A 63 2.99 18.50 -0.59
N SER A 64 3.29 17.63 -1.54
CA SER A 64 3.40 16.18 -1.30
C SER A 64 4.55 15.85 -0.34
N ILE A 65 5.72 16.45 -0.54
CA ILE A 65 6.88 16.32 0.34
C ILE A 65 6.50 16.73 1.77
N GLU A 66 5.96 17.94 1.93
CA GLU A 66 5.57 18.45 3.25
C GLU A 66 4.52 17.56 3.93
N LEU A 67 3.57 17.03 3.16
CA LEU A 67 2.55 16.15 3.71
C LEU A 67 3.11 14.78 4.11
N CYS A 68 4.05 14.22 3.36
CA CYS A 68 4.80 13.01 3.75
C CYS A 68 5.57 13.24 5.05
N ARG A 69 6.36 14.33 5.15
CA ARG A 69 7.12 14.69 6.36
C ARG A 69 6.23 14.77 7.60
N ARG A 70 5.11 15.48 7.51
CA ARG A 70 4.15 15.61 8.62
C ARG A 70 3.49 14.30 8.97
N SER A 71 3.24 13.43 7.99
CA SER A 71 2.65 12.12 8.20
C SER A 71 3.62 11.16 8.91
N VAL A 72 4.89 11.10 8.50
CA VAL A 72 5.87 10.24 9.20
C VAL A 72 6.16 10.73 10.62
N ALA A 73 6.18 12.05 10.86
CA ALA A 73 6.27 12.60 12.20
C ALA A 73 5.08 12.17 13.08
N ALA A 74 3.87 12.16 12.52
CA ALA A 74 2.69 11.67 13.22
C ALA A 74 2.73 10.15 13.44
N CYS A 75 3.29 9.37 12.49
CA CYS A 75 3.51 7.92 12.65
C CYS A 75 4.37 7.61 13.88
N GLY A 76 5.47 8.35 14.09
CA GLY A 76 6.28 8.18 15.28
C GLY A 76 5.53 8.45 16.59
N VAL A 77 4.63 9.46 16.58
CA VAL A 77 3.81 9.81 17.76
C VAL A 77 2.80 8.71 18.11
N ILE A 78 2.23 8.03 17.11
CA ILE A 78 1.22 6.98 17.32
C ILE A 78 1.83 5.57 17.30
N GLU A 79 3.15 5.47 17.16
CA GLU A 79 3.86 4.20 17.06
C GLU A 79 3.34 3.32 15.91
N ALA A 80 3.08 3.94 14.74
CA ALA A 80 2.66 3.21 13.56
C ALA A 80 3.78 2.33 13.03
N GLY A 81 3.47 1.08 12.69
CA GLY A 81 4.42 0.12 12.12
C GLY A 81 4.87 0.49 10.70
N GLY A 82 4.05 1.27 9.96
CA GLY A 82 4.42 1.72 8.62
C GLY A 82 3.62 2.92 8.11
N PHE A 83 4.28 3.67 7.22
CA PHE A 83 3.66 4.74 6.41
C PHE A 83 3.67 4.32 4.94
N VAL A 84 2.50 4.15 4.37
CA VAL A 84 2.28 3.72 2.98
C VAL A 84 2.11 4.93 2.08
N VAL A 85 2.81 4.94 0.94
CA VAL A 85 2.67 5.96 -0.08
C VAL A 85 2.71 5.34 -1.47
N HIS A 86 1.83 5.78 -2.38
CA HIS A 86 1.89 5.37 -3.78
C HIS A 86 3.20 5.81 -4.43
N SER A 87 3.72 5.01 -5.38
CA SER A 87 4.94 5.35 -6.13
C SER A 87 4.84 6.65 -6.94
N GLY A 88 3.62 7.15 -7.15
CA GLY A 88 3.34 8.41 -7.81
C GLY A 88 3.18 8.30 -9.32
N SER A 89 2.82 9.43 -9.93
CA SER A 89 2.62 9.54 -11.39
C SER A 89 3.23 10.82 -11.94
N GLY A 90 4.00 10.67 -13.01
CA GLY A 90 4.56 11.76 -13.79
C GLY A 90 3.59 12.38 -14.81
N GLY A 91 2.39 11.79 -14.99
CA GLY A 91 1.46 12.20 -16.03
C GLY A 91 2.06 12.00 -17.43
N GLU A 92 2.23 13.10 -18.17
CA GLU A 92 2.84 13.11 -19.52
C GLU A 92 4.37 13.37 -19.50
N ALA A 93 4.98 13.52 -18.30
CA ALA A 93 6.43 13.69 -18.20
C ALA A 93 7.19 12.42 -18.59
N GLU A 94 8.47 12.56 -18.93
CA GLU A 94 9.35 11.42 -19.19
C GLU A 94 9.42 10.50 -17.96
N VAL A 95 9.39 9.19 -18.20
CA VAL A 95 9.36 8.16 -17.15
C VAL A 95 10.57 8.28 -16.23
N ALA A 96 11.76 8.53 -16.80
CA ALA A 96 12.99 8.70 -16.02
C ALA A 96 12.89 9.88 -15.05
N ASP A 97 12.38 11.02 -15.49
CA ASP A 97 12.22 12.21 -14.64
C ASP A 97 11.18 11.98 -13.52
N ALA A 98 10.14 11.20 -13.80
CA ALA A 98 9.15 10.84 -12.80
C ALA A 98 9.72 9.87 -11.76
N LEU A 99 10.51 8.90 -12.18
CA LEU A 99 11.25 7.97 -11.34
C LEU A 99 12.21 8.72 -10.41
N ASP A 100 13.02 9.62 -10.95
CA ASP A 100 13.99 10.41 -10.19
C ASP A 100 13.30 11.29 -9.12
N ARG A 101 12.17 11.91 -9.46
CA ARG A 101 11.39 12.66 -8.47
C ARG A 101 10.86 11.78 -7.36
N SER A 102 10.27 10.62 -7.72
CA SER A 102 9.77 9.67 -6.74
C SER A 102 10.88 9.18 -5.81
N ALA A 103 12.01 8.76 -6.36
CA ALA A 103 13.17 8.31 -5.58
C ALA A 103 13.69 9.41 -4.64
N THR A 104 13.83 10.64 -5.14
CA THR A 104 14.27 11.80 -4.33
C THR A 104 13.33 12.05 -3.14
N VAL A 105 12.01 12.01 -3.36
CA VAL A 105 11.04 12.20 -2.27
C VAL A 105 11.05 11.04 -1.28
N LEU A 106 11.17 9.81 -1.76
CA LEU A 106 11.28 8.64 -0.86
C LEU A 106 12.54 8.72 0.00
N GLN A 107 13.70 9.05 -0.58
CA GLN A 107 14.95 9.25 0.16
C GLN A 107 14.82 10.35 1.22
N ALA A 108 14.25 11.51 0.85
CA ALA A 108 14.02 12.60 1.80
C ALA A 108 13.05 12.21 2.91
N THR A 109 12.02 11.40 2.59
CA THR A 109 11.06 10.91 3.59
C THR A 109 11.71 9.89 4.52
N LEU A 110 12.52 8.95 3.99
CA LEU A 110 13.27 7.97 4.76
C LEU A 110 14.20 8.63 5.78
N ALA A 111 14.84 9.75 5.41
CA ALA A 111 15.73 10.48 6.31
C ALA A 111 15.00 11.06 7.55
N GLU A 112 13.70 11.27 7.47
CA GLU A 112 12.86 11.81 8.55
C GLU A 112 11.94 10.73 9.18
N THR A 113 11.92 9.51 8.64
CA THR A 113 11.08 8.42 9.15
C THR A 113 11.69 7.88 10.46
N PRO A 114 10.91 7.80 11.56
CA PRO A 114 11.36 7.21 12.81
C PRO A 114 11.78 5.74 12.63
N ASP A 115 12.76 5.29 13.44
CA ASP A 115 13.33 3.93 13.31
C ASP A 115 12.28 2.81 13.48
N GLU A 116 11.25 3.04 14.29
CA GLU A 116 10.17 2.08 14.53
C GLU A 116 9.10 2.06 13.44
N THR A 117 9.12 3.04 12.53
CA THR A 117 8.16 3.16 11.42
C THR A 117 8.83 2.77 10.12
N GLN A 118 8.22 1.90 9.34
CA GLN A 118 8.69 1.58 7.99
C GLN A 118 8.10 2.54 6.96
N LEU A 119 8.92 3.06 6.04
CA LEU A 119 8.41 3.69 4.83
C LEU A 119 8.10 2.62 3.80
N LEU A 120 6.86 2.58 3.33
CA LEU A 120 6.36 1.55 2.43
C LEU A 120 5.87 2.20 1.13
N VAL A 121 6.39 1.74 -0.01
CA VAL A 121 5.92 2.20 -1.32
C VAL A 121 4.94 1.19 -1.90
N GLU A 122 3.79 1.69 -2.33
CA GLU A 122 2.74 0.90 -2.96
C GLU A 122 2.78 1.04 -4.48
N LEU A 123 2.67 -0.10 -5.18
CA LEU A 123 2.56 -0.13 -6.63
C LEU A 123 1.18 0.34 -7.10
N MET A 124 1.15 1.04 -8.21
CA MET A 124 -0.07 1.63 -8.76
C MET A 124 -0.74 0.72 -9.81
N ALA A 125 -2.02 0.98 -10.09
CA ALA A 125 -2.85 0.19 -11.00
C ALA A 125 -2.52 0.35 -12.52
N GLY A 126 -1.33 0.85 -12.87
CA GLY A 126 -0.92 1.01 -14.28
C GLY A 126 -1.64 2.13 -15.03
N THR A 127 -2.12 3.15 -14.32
CA THR A 127 -2.63 4.38 -14.93
C THR A 127 -1.52 5.13 -15.66
N SER A 128 -1.89 5.95 -16.66
CA SER A 128 -0.90 6.69 -17.45
C SER A 128 0.08 7.48 -16.59
N GLY A 129 1.37 7.30 -16.85
CA GLY A 129 2.45 7.99 -16.16
C GLY A 129 2.76 7.48 -14.74
N ALA A 130 2.17 6.38 -14.30
CA ALA A 130 2.52 5.74 -13.04
C ALA A 130 4.01 5.35 -13.02
N VAL A 131 4.70 5.61 -11.91
CA VAL A 131 6.16 5.36 -11.79
C VAL A 131 6.44 3.88 -11.63
N ALA A 132 5.67 3.18 -10.80
CA ALA A 132 5.81 1.75 -10.61
C ALA A 132 4.42 1.08 -10.52
N SER A 133 4.16 0.18 -11.46
CA SER A 133 2.92 -0.59 -11.58
C SER A 133 3.20 -2.09 -11.76
N THR A 134 4.42 -2.42 -12.16
CA THR A 134 4.93 -3.78 -12.31
C THR A 134 6.09 -4.02 -11.33
N LEU A 135 6.40 -5.28 -11.07
CA LEU A 135 7.53 -5.65 -10.21
C LEU A 135 8.86 -5.20 -10.81
N GLY A 136 9.01 -5.25 -12.14
CA GLY A 136 10.21 -4.74 -12.82
C GLY A 136 10.40 -3.24 -12.64
N GLU A 137 9.30 -2.44 -12.73
CA GLU A 137 9.33 -1.00 -12.44
C GLU A 137 9.58 -0.72 -10.95
N ALA A 138 9.03 -1.55 -10.06
CA ALA A 138 9.34 -1.49 -8.63
C ALA A 138 10.84 -1.69 -8.39
N ARG A 139 11.48 -2.70 -9.01
CA ARG A 139 12.92 -2.93 -8.88
C ARG A 139 13.72 -1.69 -9.28
N ALA A 140 13.37 -1.07 -10.41
CA ALA A 140 14.02 0.17 -10.84
C ALA A 140 13.87 1.31 -9.81
N LEU A 141 12.70 1.44 -9.18
CA LEU A 141 12.48 2.44 -8.14
C LEU A 141 13.31 2.13 -6.89
N PHE A 142 13.36 0.87 -6.45
CA PHE A 142 14.17 0.44 -5.31
C PHE A 142 15.67 0.65 -5.56
N ASP A 143 16.16 0.39 -6.79
CA ASP A 143 17.54 0.68 -7.18
C ASP A 143 17.84 2.18 -7.15
N ALA A 144 16.91 3.02 -7.59
CA ALA A 144 17.06 4.47 -7.59
C ALA A 144 17.06 5.06 -6.16
N VAL A 145 16.28 4.47 -5.24
CA VAL A 145 16.25 4.90 -3.83
C VAL A 145 17.48 4.44 -3.07
N ASP A 146 17.97 3.21 -3.34
CA ASP A 146 19.18 2.61 -2.75
C ASP A 146 19.21 2.68 -1.21
N ASP A 147 18.07 2.36 -0.55
CA ASP A 147 17.96 2.32 0.90
C ASP A 147 17.21 1.04 1.32
N GLU A 148 17.84 0.23 2.20
CA GLU A 148 17.28 -1.04 2.66
C GLU A 148 16.06 -0.88 3.56
N ARG A 149 15.82 0.29 4.12
CA ARG A 149 14.67 0.58 4.97
C ARG A 149 13.37 0.77 4.17
N LEU A 150 13.45 0.96 2.83
CA LEU A 150 12.25 1.04 2.00
C LEU A 150 11.59 -0.33 1.89
N GLY A 151 10.32 -0.42 2.25
CA GLY A 151 9.50 -1.61 2.08
C GLY A 151 8.53 -1.50 0.90
N LEU A 152 8.03 -2.65 0.47
CA LEU A 152 7.09 -2.80 -0.64
C LEU A 152 5.69 -3.13 -0.12
N VAL A 153 4.68 -2.51 -0.73
CA VAL A 153 3.27 -2.89 -0.61
C VAL A 153 2.76 -3.39 -1.95
N LEU A 154 2.14 -4.55 -1.96
CA LEU A 154 1.42 -5.06 -3.12
C LEU A 154 -0.08 -4.91 -2.90
N ASP A 155 -0.73 -4.16 -3.77
CA ASP A 155 -2.19 -4.17 -3.87
C ASP A 155 -2.61 -5.15 -4.96
N THR A 156 -3.44 -6.13 -4.59
CA THR A 156 -3.86 -7.20 -5.52
C THR A 156 -4.74 -6.67 -6.63
N CYS A 157 -5.60 -5.67 -6.37
CA CYS A 157 -6.39 -4.99 -7.40
C CYS A 157 -5.48 -4.24 -8.38
N HIS A 158 -4.45 -3.54 -7.89
CA HIS A 158 -3.51 -2.79 -8.73
C HIS A 158 -2.72 -3.72 -9.66
N LEU A 159 -2.16 -4.81 -9.12
CA LEU A 159 -1.44 -5.81 -9.93
C LEU A 159 -2.35 -6.46 -10.97
N PHE A 160 -3.57 -6.82 -10.60
CA PHE A 160 -4.55 -7.39 -11.52
C PHE A 160 -4.93 -6.37 -12.61
N ALA A 161 -5.17 -5.12 -12.23
CA ALA A 161 -5.45 -4.05 -13.19
C ALA A 161 -4.27 -3.77 -14.15
N THR A 162 -3.03 -4.03 -13.72
CA THR A 162 -1.84 -3.91 -14.56
C THR A 162 -1.67 -5.11 -15.51
N GLY A 163 -2.27 -6.26 -15.19
CA GLY A 163 -2.29 -7.43 -16.09
C GLY A 163 -1.77 -8.73 -15.48
N TYR A 164 -1.32 -8.72 -14.21
CA TYR A 164 -0.95 -9.97 -13.52
C TYR A 164 -2.15 -10.90 -13.42
N ALA A 165 -1.94 -12.19 -13.74
CA ALA A 165 -3.00 -13.20 -13.79
C ALA A 165 -3.33 -13.74 -12.39
N LEU A 166 -3.75 -12.85 -11.49
CA LEU A 166 -4.05 -13.20 -10.08
C LEU A 166 -5.34 -14.01 -9.92
N ASP A 167 -6.17 -14.08 -10.95
CA ASP A 167 -7.35 -14.93 -11.07
C ASP A 167 -7.01 -16.42 -11.33
N GLU A 168 -5.74 -16.73 -11.59
CA GLU A 168 -5.26 -18.06 -11.89
C GLU A 168 -4.14 -18.47 -10.90
N PRO A 169 -4.21 -19.63 -10.20
CA PRO A 169 -3.14 -20.05 -9.27
C PRO A 169 -1.74 -20.05 -9.89
N LYS A 170 -1.61 -20.47 -11.15
CA LYS A 170 -0.33 -20.43 -11.86
C LYS A 170 0.17 -19.01 -12.13
N GLY A 171 -0.73 -18.06 -12.33
CA GLY A 171 -0.39 -16.66 -12.49
C GLY A 171 0.09 -16.04 -11.17
N VAL A 172 -0.53 -16.42 -10.06
CA VAL A 172 -0.06 -16.05 -8.71
C VAL A 172 1.34 -16.61 -8.48
N ASP A 173 1.58 -17.91 -8.75
CA ASP A 173 2.90 -18.52 -8.60
C ASP A 173 3.96 -17.80 -9.45
N ALA A 174 3.62 -17.44 -10.70
CA ALA A 174 4.52 -16.71 -11.60
C ALA A 174 4.85 -15.30 -11.09
N MET A 175 3.88 -14.59 -10.53
CA MET A 175 4.08 -13.26 -9.95
C MET A 175 5.00 -13.31 -8.73
N PHE A 176 4.82 -14.28 -7.82
CA PHE A 176 5.71 -14.44 -6.67
C PHE A 176 7.10 -14.95 -7.06
N GLU A 177 7.22 -15.74 -8.12
CA GLU A 177 8.52 -16.12 -8.69
C GLU A 177 9.25 -14.90 -9.28
N GLU A 178 8.54 -14.02 -9.99
CA GLU A 178 9.09 -12.74 -10.47
C GLU A 178 9.55 -11.86 -9.30
N LEU A 179 8.76 -11.79 -8.21
CA LEU A 179 9.11 -11.05 -6.99
C LEU A 179 10.43 -11.54 -6.39
N ARG A 180 10.64 -12.87 -6.35
CA ARG A 180 11.90 -13.49 -5.88
C ARG A 180 13.06 -13.20 -6.81
N GLN A 181 12.88 -13.36 -8.11
CA GLN A 181 13.91 -13.13 -9.12
C GLN A 181 14.41 -11.69 -9.19
N LEU A 182 13.56 -10.75 -8.78
CA LEU A 182 13.88 -9.32 -8.70
C LEU A 182 14.42 -8.89 -7.32
N ASP A 183 14.70 -9.83 -6.41
CA ASP A 183 15.16 -9.55 -5.04
C ASP A 183 14.22 -8.56 -4.28
N LEU A 184 12.91 -8.67 -4.51
CA LEU A 184 11.88 -7.86 -3.86
C LEU A 184 11.12 -8.61 -2.76
N ALA A 185 11.28 -9.93 -2.65
CA ALA A 185 10.56 -10.74 -1.67
C ALA A 185 10.86 -10.29 -0.22
N ASP A 186 12.12 -10.03 0.10
CA ASP A 186 12.55 -9.52 1.40
C ASP A 186 12.20 -8.05 1.63
N ARG A 187 11.65 -7.37 0.64
CA ARG A 187 11.13 -6.00 0.74
C ARG A 187 9.63 -5.95 0.99
N LEU A 188 8.91 -7.03 0.72
CA LEU A 188 7.46 -7.09 0.91
C LEU A 188 7.11 -7.00 2.41
N ARG A 189 6.26 -6.04 2.78
CA ARG A 189 5.90 -5.74 4.18
C ARG A 189 4.41 -5.73 4.45
N LEU A 190 3.61 -5.49 3.44
CA LEU A 190 2.17 -5.35 3.57
C LEU A 190 1.50 -5.77 2.26
N ILE A 191 0.34 -6.39 2.37
CA ILE A 191 -0.55 -6.64 1.23
C ILE A 191 -1.86 -5.90 1.44
N HIS A 192 -2.24 -5.10 0.44
CA HIS A 192 -3.62 -4.66 0.28
C HIS A 192 -4.37 -5.74 -0.50
N MET A 193 -5.19 -6.51 0.22
CA MET A 193 -5.92 -7.64 -0.34
C MET A 193 -7.29 -7.18 -0.83
N ASN A 194 -7.30 -6.59 -2.00
CA ASN A 194 -8.48 -6.02 -2.63
C ASN A 194 -8.85 -6.81 -3.89
N ASP A 195 -10.11 -7.21 -4.03
CA ASP A 195 -10.57 -7.75 -5.30
C ASP A 195 -10.77 -6.61 -6.32
N ALA A 196 -10.82 -6.94 -7.60
CA ALA A 196 -10.90 -5.97 -8.68
C ALA A 196 -12.28 -5.97 -9.31
N LYS A 197 -12.88 -4.78 -9.39
CA LYS A 197 -14.19 -4.61 -10.02
C LYS A 197 -14.16 -4.77 -11.54
N PHE A 198 -13.01 -4.54 -12.16
CA PHE A 198 -12.83 -4.59 -13.61
C PHE A 198 -11.92 -5.77 -13.99
N GLU A 199 -11.95 -6.09 -15.29
CA GLU A 199 -11.16 -7.16 -15.90
C GLU A 199 -9.64 -6.93 -15.75
N ARG A 200 -8.89 -8.01 -15.82
CA ARG A 200 -7.42 -8.03 -15.84
C ARG A 200 -6.89 -7.13 -16.97
N GLY A 201 -5.90 -6.29 -16.62
CA GLY A 201 -5.28 -5.35 -17.54
C GLY A 201 -6.09 -4.08 -17.83
N SER A 202 -7.17 -3.86 -17.09
CA SER A 202 -8.06 -2.69 -17.28
C SER A 202 -7.40 -1.33 -16.99
N LYS A 203 -6.32 -1.32 -16.21
CA LYS A 203 -5.65 -0.10 -15.69
C LYS A 203 -6.60 0.81 -14.90
N ARG A 204 -7.56 0.20 -14.21
CA ARG A 204 -8.60 0.91 -13.43
C ARG A 204 -8.53 0.47 -11.97
N ASP A 205 -8.16 1.39 -11.13
CA ASP A 205 -8.19 1.24 -9.68
C ASP A 205 -9.63 1.36 -9.18
N ARG A 206 -10.27 0.21 -8.94
CA ARG A 206 -11.59 0.10 -8.31
C ARG A 206 -11.68 -1.22 -7.59
N HIS A 207 -11.61 -1.12 -6.26
CA HIS A 207 -11.69 -2.27 -5.37
C HIS A 207 -13.09 -2.88 -5.33
N GLU A 208 -13.13 -4.19 -5.16
CA GLU A 208 -14.31 -4.97 -4.88
C GLU A 208 -14.06 -5.86 -3.65
N ILE A 209 -15.11 -6.36 -3.03
CA ILE A 209 -15.02 -7.25 -1.88
C ILE A 209 -14.35 -8.56 -2.29
N VAL A 210 -13.45 -9.05 -1.44
CA VAL A 210 -12.70 -10.30 -1.69
C VAL A 210 -13.63 -11.46 -2.07
N GLY A 211 -13.41 -12.00 -3.27
CA GLY A 211 -14.22 -13.06 -3.86
C GLY A 211 -15.45 -12.61 -4.65
N GLU A 212 -15.72 -11.30 -4.74
CA GLU A 212 -16.85 -10.75 -5.50
C GLU A 212 -16.40 -10.03 -6.79
N GLY A 213 -15.10 -9.98 -7.05
CA GLY A 213 -14.51 -9.33 -8.23
C GLY A 213 -13.83 -10.30 -9.19
N GLY A 214 -12.93 -9.76 -10.00
CA GLY A 214 -12.26 -10.48 -11.09
C GLY A 214 -11.16 -11.42 -10.65
N ILE A 215 -10.56 -11.23 -9.47
CA ILE A 215 -9.52 -12.11 -8.91
C ILE A 215 -10.16 -13.38 -8.34
N GLY A 216 -11.23 -13.22 -7.55
CA GLY A 216 -12.02 -14.31 -7.01
C GLY A 216 -11.30 -15.16 -5.94
N LEU A 217 -12.06 -16.04 -5.28
CA LEU A 217 -11.55 -16.82 -4.14
C LEU A 217 -10.42 -17.79 -4.52
N GLU A 218 -10.37 -18.28 -5.76
CA GLU A 218 -9.30 -19.18 -6.19
C GLU A 218 -7.94 -18.45 -6.24
N GLY A 219 -7.92 -17.23 -6.78
CA GLY A 219 -6.74 -16.38 -6.79
C GLY A 219 -6.29 -16.00 -5.39
N PHE A 220 -7.19 -15.51 -4.54
CA PHE A 220 -6.85 -15.19 -3.15
C PHE A 220 -6.38 -16.40 -2.36
N GLY A 221 -6.99 -17.56 -2.56
CA GLY A 221 -6.51 -18.81 -1.96
C GLY A 221 -5.10 -19.19 -2.39
N ALA A 222 -4.70 -18.89 -3.64
CA ALA A 222 -3.33 -19.08 -4.09
C ALA A 222 -2.37 -18.05 -3.46
N ILE A 223 -2.80 -16.78 -3.32
CA ILE A 223 -2.00 -15.72 -2.71
C ILE A 223 -1.68 -16.02 -1.24
N VAL A 224 -2.68 -16.35 -0.42
CA VAL A 224 -2.47 -16.59 1.02
C VAL A 224 -1.61 -17.82 1.32
N ARG A 225 -1.47 -18.75 0.36
CA ARG A 225 -0.60 -19.91 0.48
C ARG A 225 0.87 -19.64 0.13
N GLN A 226 1.19 -18.48 -0.42
CA GLN A 226 2.58 -18.14 -0.73
C GLN A 226 3.42 -17.98 0.55
N PRO A 227 4.64 -18.52 0.57
CA PRO A 227 5.50 -18.43 1.77
C PRO A 227 5.70 -17.00 2.26
N GLU A 228 5.85 -16.06 1.33
CA GLU A 228 6.07 -14.63 1.60
C GLU A 228 4.89 -13.98 2.31
N VAL A 229 3.67 -14.52 2.14
CA VAL A 229 2.44 -13.93 2.70
C VAL A 229 2.14 -14.42 4.11
N ARG A 230 2.67 -15.58 4.49
CA ARG A 230 2.29 -16.29 5.72
C ARG A 230 2.35 -15.43 7.00
N ASP A 231 3.38 -14.62 7.13
CA ASP A 231 3.64 -13.82 8.33
C ASP A 231 3.46 -12.32 8.08
N LEU A 232 2.89 -11.95 6.91
CA LEU A 232 2.65 -10.55 6.58
C LEU A 232 1.34 -10.03 7.16
N SER A 233 1.34 -8.73 7.42
CA SER A 233 0.11 -7.99 7.62
C SER A 233 -0.68 -7.88 6.32
N VAL A 234 -2.00 -8.09 6.42
CA VAL A 234 -2.93 -7.96 5.30
C VAL A 234 -4.03 -6.98 5.70
N VAL A 235 -4.29 -6.01 4.86
CA VAL A 235 -5.42 -5.08 5.03
C VAL A 235 -6.32 -5.09 3.80
N VAL A 236 -7.57 -4.71 3.98
CA VAL A 236 -8.56 -4.56 2.90
C VAL A 236 -9.05 -3.12 2.85
N GLU A 237 -9.15 -2.57 1.64
CA GLU A 237 -9.64 -1.21 1.37
C GLU A 237 -10.93 -1.24 0.53
N THR A 238 -11.63 -2.36 0.63
CA THR A 238 -12.83 -2.68 -0.12
C THR A 238 -14.04 -1.85 0.36
N PRO A 239 -15.12 -1.75 -0.44
CA PRO A 239 -16.30 -0.98 -0.08
C PRO A 239 -17.17 -1.62 1.02
N SER A 240 -16.70 -2.67 1.69
CA SER A 240 -17.44 -3.35 2.77
C SER A 240 -17.40 -2.56 4.07
N SER A 241 -18.40 -2.74 4.93
CA SER A 241 -18.47 -2.15 6.27
C SER A 241 -19.29 -3.03 7.22
N GLY A 242 -19.13 -2.82 8.52
CA GLY A 242 -19.90 -3.52 9.55
C GLY A 242 -19.83 -5.04 9.42
N GLU A 243 -20.99 -5.69 9.41
CA GLU A 243 -21.11 -7.15 9.30
C GLU A 243 -20.47 -7.71 8.01
N ARG A 244 -20.63 -7.01 6.89
CA ARG A 244 -20.03 -7.43 5.61
C ARG A 244 -18.51 -7.42 5.66
N ARG A 245 -17.90 -6.43 6.35
CA ARG A 245 -16.45 -6.40 6.61
C ARG A 245 -16.01 -7.58 7.49
N ARG A 246 -16.79 -7.90 8.53
CA ARG A 246 -16.50 -9.06 9.38
C ARG A 246 -16.48 -10.35 8.58
N LEU A 247 -17.48 -10.59 7.74
CA LEU A 247 -17.57 -11.78 6.88
C LEU A 247 -16.43 -11.83 5.85
N GLU A 248 -16.04 -10.70 5.27
CA GLU A 248 -14.90 -10.61 4.36
C GLU A 248 -13.59 -11.04 5.04
N LEU A 249 -13.32 -10.53 6.25
CA LEU A 249 -12.13 -10.93 7.01
C LEU A 249 -12.16 -12.42 7.41
N GLU A 250 -13.34 -12.96 7.74
CA GLU A 250 -13.50 -14.40 7.99
C GLU A 250 -13.24 -15.23 6.72
N THR A 251 -13.69 -14.75 5.57
CA THR A 251 -13.40 -15.39 4.28
C THR A 251 -11.90 -15.46 4.03
N ILE A 252 -11.16 -14.35 4.19
CA ILE A 252 -9.70 -14.32 4.02
C ILE A 252 -9.02 -15.30 4.96
N ARG A 253 -9.40 -15.34 6.25
CA ARG A 253 -8.83 -16.30 7.21
C ARG A 253 -9.09 -17.74 6.80
N SER A 254 -10.29 -18.03 6.28
CA SER A 254 -10.64 -19.39 5.84
C SER A 254 -9.83 -19.86 4.63
N LEU A 255 -9.32 -18.94 3.80
CA LEU A 255 -8.44 -19.28 2.68
C LEU A 255 -7.02 -19.64 3.12
N ALA A 256 -6.59 -19.17 4.31
CA ALA A 256 -5.27 -19.42 4.89
C ALA A 256 -5.25 -20.69 5.77
N ALA A 257 -6.40 -21.25 6.13
CA ALA A 257 -6.53 -22.45 6.98
C ALA A 257 -6.32 -23.72 6.16
#